data_5be35bb572697ae17dd0f860cbeefb5b
#
_entry.id   5be35bb572697ae17dd0f860cbeefb5b
#
_cell.length_a   1.000
_cell.length_b   1.000
_cell.length_c   1.000
_cell.angle_alpha   90.00
_cell.angle_beta   90.00
_cell.angle_gamma   90.00
#
_symmetry.space_group_name_H-M   'P 1'
#
loop_
_entity.id
_entity.type
_entity.pdbx_description
1 polymer ?
#
loop_
_entity_poly.entity_id
_entity_poly.type
_entity_poly.pdbx_seq_one_letter_code
_entity_poly.pdbx_strand_id
1 'polypeptide(L)'
;MQATGSYGYRGWFQQKTHFLQSIPFALDNLSRLQNAKRLKPNLPCLDRIFDRMVCNEKLRQLGRDTYRLTIAIKSFSYKKGYPHDISGNGGGYIFDCRCLPNPGRYEQYKQMTGKDAEVIALLKKEPEAEEFYAAAKSLVMQSIRRYKQRRFTNLSVYFGCTG
;
A
#
# COMPACT_ATOMS: atom_id res chain seq x y z
N MET A 1 24.04 10.13 -10.49
CA MET A 1 23.26 11.35 -10.26
C MET A 1 21.82 11.25 -10.79
N GLN A 2 21.60 10.82 -12.03
CA GLN A 2 20.25 10.67 -12.60
C GLN A 2 19.32 9.80 -11.77
N ALA A 3 19.82 8.72 -11.17
CA ALA A 3 19.03 7.81 -10.34
C ALA A 3 18.48 8.47 -9.05
N THR A 4 19.32 9.19 -8.28
CA THR A 4 18.90 9.85 -7.05
C THR A 4 17.89 10.97 -7.29
N GLY A 5 18.07 11.75 -8.36
CA GLY A 5 17.11 12.77 -8.77
C GLY A 5 15.75 12.16 -9.18
N SER A 6 15.79 11.09 -9.97
CA SER A 6 14.59 10.35 -10.37
C SER A 6 13.88 9.73 -9.16
N TYR A 7 14.59 9.16 -8.20
CA TYR A 7 14.01 8.59 -6.99
C TYR A 7 13.37 9.66 -6.10
N GLY A 8 14.01 10.81 -5.94
CA GLY A 8 13.45 11.94 -5.20
C GLY A 8 12.19 12.49 -5.86
N TYR A 9 12.21 12.71 -7.17
CA TYR A 9 11.05 13.19 -7.91
C TYR A 9 9.87 12.21 -7.83
N ARG A 10 10.11 10.94 -8.13
CA ARG A 10 9.06 9.92 -8.08
C ARG A 10 8.56 9.64 -6.67
N GLY A 11 9.44 9.65 -5.70
CA GLY A 11 9.11 9.37 -4.31
C GLY A 11 8.32 10.49 -3.65
N TRP A 12 8.79 11.72 -3.79
CA TRP A 12 8.16 12.87 -3.13
C TRP A 12 7.11 13.56 -3.96
N PHE A 13 7.42 13.90 -5.22
CA PHE A 13 6.48 14.64 -6.04
C PHE A 13 5.36 13.77 -6.60
N GLN A 14 5.68 12.58 -7.12
CA GLN A 14 4.70 11.63 -7.62
C GLN A 14 4.09 10.74 -6.51
N GLN A 15 4.45 10.95 -5.25
CA GLN A 15 3.96 10.18 -4.09
C GLN A 15 4.21 8.65 -4.19
N LYS A 16 5.17 8.22 -5.00
CA LYS A 16 5.56 6.82 -5.15
C LYS A 16 6.65 6.49 -4.12
N THR A 17 6.24 6.35 -2.88
CA THR A 17 7.13 6.26 -1.71
C THR A 17 8.18 5.13 -1.78
N HIS A 18 7.91 4.05 -2.53
CA HIS A 18 8.87 2.96 -2.74
C HIS A 18 10.18 3.42 -3.40
N PHE A 19 10.16 4.51 -4.17
CA PHE A 19 11.39 5.08 -4.73
C PHE A 19 12.29 5.70 -3.66
N LEU A 20 11.73 6.21 -2.56
CA LEU A 20 12.50 6.76 -1.45
C LEU A 20 13.37 5.70 -0.77
N GLN A 21 12.93 4.45 -0.78
CA GLN A 21 13.68 3.31 -0.23
C GLN A 21 14.97 3.00 -0.99
N SER A 22 15.06 3.44 -2.24
CA SER A 22 16.26 3.26 -3.07
C SER A 22 17.33 4.33 -2.81
N ILE A 23 16.98 5.44 -2.13
CA ILE A 23 17.91 6.56 -1.88
C ILE A 23 19.08 6.12 -0.99
N PRO A 24 18.91 5.43 0.15
CA PRO A 24 20.04 4.98 0.97
C PRO A 24 21.03 4.10 0.19
N PHE A 25 20.54 3.17 -0.63
CA PHE A 25 21.40 2.32 -1.47
C PHE A 25 22.18 3.13 -2.51
N ALA A 26 21.54 4.16 -3.09
CA ALA A 26 22.21 5.06 -4.03
C ALA A 26 23.30 5.89 -3.33
N LEU A 27 23.10 6.31 -2.08
CA LEU A 27 24.11 6.99 -1.27
C LEU A 27 25.28 6.07 -0.93
N ASP A 28 25.04 4.80 -0.59
CA ASP A 28 26.08 3.82 -0.33
C ASP A 28 26.93 3.57 -1.59
N ASN A 29 26.30 3.45 -2.76
CA ASN A 29 27.02 3.33 -4.02
C ASN A 29 27.83 4.59 -4.34
N LEU A 30 27.29 5.78 -4.07
CA LEU A 30 28.00 7.04 -4.25
C LEU A 30 29.24 7.11 -3.34
N SER A 31 29.10 6.76 -2.06
CA SER A 31 30.22 6.68 -1.12
C SER A 31 31.33 5.73 -1.59
N ARG A 32 30.95 4.55 -2.09
CA ARG A 32 31.90 3.59 -2.65
C ARG A 32 32.65 4.14 -3.86
N LEU A 33 31.97 4.85 -4.76
CA LEU A 33 32.58 5.46 -5.95
C LEU A 33 33.56 6.57 -5.57
N GLN A 34 33.21 7.43 -4.59
CA GLN A 34 34.11 8.45 -4.06
C GLN A 34 35.37 7.83 -3.44
N ASN A 35 35.21 6.84 -2.55
CA ASN A 35 36.32 6.16 -1.89
C ASN A 35 37.25 5.43 -2.89
N ALA A 36 36.69 4.90 -3.97
CA ALA A 36 37.45 4.27 -5.03
C ALA A 36 38.16 5.25 -5.98
N LYS A 37 38.02 6.58 -5.79
CA LYS A 37 38.55 7.64 -6.64
C LYS A 37 38.20 7.44 -8.14
N ARG A 38 37.04 6.85 -8.41
CA ARG A 38 36.58 6.55 -9.77
C ARG A 38 35.78 7.68 -10.42
N LEU A 39 35.50 8.75 -9.66
CA LEU A 39 34.83 9.93 -10.19
C LEU A 39 35.85 10.79 -10.96
N LYS A 40 35.80 10.79 -12.25
CA LYS A 40 36.57 11.68 -13.16
C LYS A 40 35.60 12.37 -14.09
N PRO A 41 35.77 13.69 -14.37
CA PRO A 41 36.82 14.61 -13.92
C PRO A 41 36.66 15.05 -12.46
N ASN A 42 37.72 15.62 -11.89
CA ASN A 42 37.69 16.21 -10.55
C ASN A 42 36.80 17.45 -10.55
N LEU A 43 35.70 17.39 -9.81
CA LEU A 43 34.68 18.44 -9.75
C LEU A 43 34.41 18.82 -8.29
N PRO A 44 35.26 19.72 -7.71
CA PRO A 44 35.25 20.00 -6.26
C PRO A 44 33.89 20.46 -5.70
N CYS A 45 33.10 21.15 -6.54
CA CYS A 45 31.75 21.58 -6.14
C CYS A 45 30.77 20.39 -6.01
N LEU A 46 30.87 19.43 -6.93
CA LEU A 46 30.05 18.22 -6.89
C LEU A 46 30.49 17.29 -5.76
N ASP A 47 31.79 17.16 -5.52
CA ASP A 47 32.31 16.34 -4.43
C ASP A 47 31.77 16.83 -3.08
N ARG A 48 31.78 18.16 -2.84
CA ARG A 48 31.15 18.73 -1.64
C ARG A 48 29.66 18.45 -1.52
N ILE A 49 28.92 18.47 -2.62
CA ILE A 49 27.51 18.13 -2.62
C ILE A 49 27.34 16.65 -2.28
N PHE A 50 28.13 15.77 -2.88
CA PHE A 50 28.09 14.34 -2.63
C PHE A 50 28.42 14.00 -1.17
N ASP A 51 29.46 14.63 -0.59
CA ASP A 51 29.81 14.47 0.81
C ASP A 51 28.63 14.86 1.72
N ARG A 52 28.01 16.00 1.45
CA ARG A 52 26.83 16.45 2.19
C ARG A 52 25.64 15.49 2.04
N MET A 53 25.43 14.90 0.86
CA MET A 53 24.38 13.92 0.65
C MET A 53 24.67 12.61 1.38
N VAL A 54 25.91 12.11 1.28
CA VAL A 54 26.33 10.85 1.92
C VAL A 54 26.29 10.95 3.44
N CYS A 55 26.68 12.10 4.01
CA CYS A 55 26.65 12.37 5.44
C CYS A 55 25.27 12.76 5.99
N ASN A 56 24.27 12.94 5.13
CA ASN A 56 22.96 13.40 5.57
C ASN A 56 22.14 12.22 6.16
N GLU A 57 21.99 12.23 7.48
CA GLU A 57 21.27 11.20 8.24
C GLU A 57 19.80 11.06 7.78
N LYS A 58 19.11 12.16 7.51
CA LYS A 58 17.72 12.14 7.03
C LYS A 58 17.60 11.42 5.69
N LEU A 59 18.54 11.62 4.76
CA LEU A 59 18.56 10.90 3.49
C LEU A 59 18.90 9.42 3.67
N ARG A 60 19.78 9.08 4.62
CA ARG A 60 20.12 7.68 4.93
C ARG A 60 19.01 6.92 5.61
N GLN A 61 18.11 7.62 6.31
CA GLN A 61 16.95 7.04 6.98
C GLN A 61 15.73 6.99 6.05
N LEU A 62 15.75 7.70 4.92
CA LEU A 62 14.66 7.65 3.96
C LEU A 62 14.38 6.20 3.53
N GLY A 63 13.14 5.81 3.70
CA GLY A 63 12.70 4.45 3.35
C GLY A 63 12.88 3.41 4.45
N ARG A 64 13.62 3.68 5.52
CA ARG A 64 13.62 2.80 6.71
C ARG A 64 12.31 2.95 7.47
N ASP A 65 11.87 4.20 7.67
CA ASP A 65 10.62 4.53 8.38
C ASP A 65 9.38 4.49 7.47
N THR A 66 9.56 4.45 6.15
CA THR A 66 8.45 4.45 5.17
C THR A 66 7.91 3.06 4.86
N TYR A 67 8.57 1.99 5.33
CA TYR A 67 8.06 0.64 5.12
C TYR A 67 6.93 0.32 6.10
N ARG A 68 5.76 0.83 5.80
CA ARG A 68 4.52 0.47 6.47
C ARG A 68 3.53 -0.04 5.44
N LEU A 69 3.15 -1.31 5.55
CA LEU A 69 2.06 -1.84 4.74
C LEU A 69 0.73 -1.27 5.28
N THR A 70 0.09 -0.45 4.49
CA THR A 70 -1.27 0.05 4.76
C THR A 70 -2.27 -0.89 4.09
N ILE A 71 -3.22 -1.41 4.87
CA ILE A 71 -4.31 -2.24 4.38
C ILE A 71 -5.57 -1.40 4.44
N ALA A 72 -6.13 -1.08 3.27
CA ALA A 72 -7.37 -0.33 3.15
C ALA A 72 -8.53 -1.29 2.93
N ILE A 73 -9.41 -1.46 3.93
CA ILE A 73 -10.62 -2.28 3.83
C ILE A 73 -11.80 -1.35 3.64
N LYS A 74 -12.55 -1.54 2.54
CA LYS A 74 -13.68 -0.68 2.17
C LYS A 74 -14.83 -1.51 1.65
N SER A 75 -16.04 -1.01 1.84
CA SER A 75 -17.25 -1.51 1.17
C SER A 75 -17.65 -0.58 0.02
N PHE A 76 -18.31 -1.12 -1.00
CA PHE A 76 -18.86 -0.35 -2.10
C PHE A 76 -20.14 -0.96 -2.63
N SER A 77 -20.91 -0.18 -3.36
CA SER A 77 -22.11 -0.65 -4.07
C SER A 77 -21.81 -0.79 -5.56
N TYR A 78 -22.12 -1.95 -6.14
CA TYR A 78 -22.02 -2.19 -7.57
C TYR A 78 -22.88 -1.23 -8.41
N LYS A 79 -23.96 -0.68 -7.84
CA LYS A 79 -24.77 0.35 -8.50
C LYS A 79 -24.00 1.66 -8.74
N LYS A 80 -22.95 1.92 -7.94
CA LYS A 80 -22.09 3.11 -8.07
C LYS A 80 -20.82 2.83 -8.88
N GLY A 81 -20.65 1.61 -9.39
CA GLY A 81 -19.48 1.18 -10.13
C GLY A 81 -18.36 0.65 -9.24
N TYR A 82 -17.29 0.19 -9.89
CA TYR A 82 -16.13 -0.33 -9.19
C TYR A 82 -15.32 0.78 -8.51
N PRO A 83 -14.74 0.51 -7.33
CA PRO A 83 -13.89 1.48 -6.66
C PRO A 83 -12.63 1.76 -7.48
N HIS A 84 -12.26 3.02 -7.56
CA HIS A 84 -11.02 3.44 -8.19
C HIS A 84 -9.84 3.27 -7.22
N ASP A 85 -8.75 2.67 -7.70
CA ASP A 85 -7.53 2.57 -6.90
C ASP A 85 -6.76 3.87 -6.91
N ILE A 86 -6.84 4.61 -5.80
CA ILE A 86 -6.12 5.88 -5.59
C ILE A 86 -4.64 5.67 -5.23
N SER A 87 -4.22 4.43 -4.92
CA SER A 87 -2.82 4.15 -4.57
C SER A 87 -1.88 4.17 -5.76
N GLY A 88 -2.42 4.08 -6.98
CA GLY A 88 -1.67 3.99 -8.22
C GLY A 88 -0.90 2.66 -8.40
N ASN A 89 -1.09 1.70 -7.50
CA ASN A 89 -0.43 0.39 -7.59
C ASN A 89 -1.27 -0.64 -8.36
N GLY A 90 -2.51 -0.31 -8.69
CA GLY A 90 -3.39 -1.10 -9.55
C GLY A 90 -3.70 -2.48 -9.01
N GLY A 91 -4.13 -2.61 -7.75
CA GLY A 91 -4.36 -3.96 -7.26
C GLY A 91 -4.98 -4.06 -5.88
N GLY A 92 -5.41 -5.29 -5.59
CA GLY A 92 -6.06 -5.65 -4.37
C GLY A 92 -7.12 -6.72 -4.60
N TYR A 93 -7.99 -6.87 -3.64
CA TYR A 93 -9.11 -7.78 -3.70
C TYR A 93 -10.43 -7.04 -3.88
N ILE A 94 -11.29 -7.58 -4.72
CA ILE A 94 -12.70 -7.21 -4.78
C ILE A 94 -13.50 -8.48 -4.54
N PHE A 95 -14.12 -8.57 -3.38
CA PHE A 95 -14.98 -9.69 -3.00
C PHE A 95 -16.43 -9.34 -3.29
N ASP A 96 -17.10 -10.20 -4.05
CA ASP A 96 -18.52 -10.03 -4.41
C ASP A 96 -19.40 -10.65 -3.32
N CYS A 97 -20.02 -9.80 -2.51
CA CYS A 97 -20.89 -10.22 -1.43
C CYS A 97 -22.36 -10.39 -1.86
N ARG A 98 -22.68 -10.33 -3.16
CA ARG A 98 -24.06 -10.52 -3.64
C ARG A 98 -24.54 -11.96 -3.51
N CYS A 99 -23.63 -12.91 -3.37
CA CYS A 99 -23.95 -14.30 -3.05
C CYS A 99 -24.44 -14.50 -1.62
N LEU A 100 -24.18 -13.55 -0.72
CA LEU A 100 -24.54 -13.65 0.69
C LEU A 100 -25.98 -13.16 0.94
N PRO A 101 -26.63 -13.63 2.03
CA PRO A 101 -27.89 -13.06 2.49
C PRO A 101 -27.83 -11.56 2.63
N ASN A 102 -28.81 -10.87 2.05
CA ASN A 102 -28.88 -9.41 2.09
C ASN A 102 -29.85 -8.94 3.18
N PRO A 103 -29.35 -8.41 4.32
CA PRO A 103 -30.22 -7.91 5.39
C PRO A 103 -31.22 -6.83 4.92
N GLY A 104 -30.83 -5.99 3.97
CA GLY A 104 -31.70 -4.95 3.43
C GLY A 104 -32.95 -5.43 2.71
N ARG A 105 -33.13 -6.76 2.48
CA ARG A 105 -34.37 -7.34 1.99
C ARG A 105 -35.45 -7.46 3.07
N TYR A 106 -35.05 -7.43 4.33
CA TYR A 106 -35.96 -7.51 5.47
C TYR A 106 -36.32 -6.12 5.94
N GLU A 107 -37.60 -5.84 6.12
CA GLU A 107 -38.12 -4.51 6.48
C GLU A 107 -37.43 -3.91 7.71
N GLN A 108 -37.24 -4.74 8.72
CA GLN A 108 -36.62 -4.37 10.00
C GLN A 108 -35.15 -3.90 9.87
N TYR A 109 -34.43 -4.29 8.80
CA TYR A 109 -33.04 -3.92 8.59
C TYR A 109 -32.81 -2.90 7.46
N LYS A 110 -33.88 -2.47 6.77
CA LYS A 110 -33.77 -1.56 5.62
C LYS A 110 -33.07 -0.24 5.92
N GLN A 111 -33.24 0.27 7.14
CA GLN A 111 -32.65 1.54 7.58
C GLN A 111 -31.32 1.35 8.29
N MET A 112 -30.86 0.12 8.42
CA MET A 112 -29.62 -0.23 9.13
C MET A 112 -28.45 -0.36 8.17
N THR A 113 -27.26 -0.23 8.74
CA THR A 113 -26.00 -0.41 8.01
C THR A 113 -25.31 -1.70 8.44
N GLY A 114 -24.35 -2.17 7.67
CA GLY A 114 -23.51 -3.32 8.05
C GLY A 114 -22.66 -3.14 9.32
N LYS A 115 -22.73 -1.96 9.96
CA LYS A 115 -22.06 -1.67 11.25
C LYS A 115 -22.98 -1.83 12.45
N ASP A 116 -24.28 -1.98 12.22
CA ASP A 116 -25.24 -2.11 13.29
C ASP A 116 -25.22 -3.52 13.90
N ALA A 117 -25.27 -3.59 15.21
CA ALA A 117 -25.07 -4.84 15.97
C ALA A 117 -26.05 -5.95 15.53
N GLU A 118 -27.29 -5.59 15.23
CA GLU A 118 -28.33 -6.52 14.81
C GLU A 118 -28.02 -7.13 13.44
N VAL A 119 -27.54 -6.32 12.48
CA VAL A 119 -27.12 -6.76 11.16
C VAL A 119 -25.90 -7.68 11.27
N ILE A 120 -24.93 -7.30 12.11
CA ILE A 120 -23.77 -8.14 12.38
C ILE A 120 -24.18 -9.47 13.00
N ALA A 121 -25.10 -9.45 13.96
CA ALA A 121 -25.59 -10.67 14.62
C ALA A 121 -26.34 -11.59 13.64
N LEU A 122 -27.11 -11.00 12.72
CA LEU A 122 -27.78 -11.77 11.66
C LEU A 122 -26.75 -12.47 10.77
N LEU A 123 -25.82 -11.71 10.21
CA LEU A 123 -24.81 -12.26 9.28
C LEU A 123 -23.92 -13.32 9.93
N LYS A 124 -23.62 -13.18 11.23
CA LYS A 124 -22.85 -14.19 11.98
C LYS A 124 -23.60 -15.52 12.20
N LYS A 125 -24.92 -15.53 12.09
CA LYS A 125 -25.73 -16.75 12.18
C LYS A 125 -25.81 -17.51 10.86
N GLU A 126 -25.44 -16.86 9.76
CA GLU A 126 -25.49 -17.45 8.42
C GLU A 126 -24.18 -18.21 8.15
N PRO A 127 -24.22 -19.56 8.02
CA PRO A 127 -23.01 -20.35 7.78
C PRO A 127 -22.26 -19.94 6.51
N GLU A 128 -22.98 -19.57 5.47
CA GLU A 128 -22.41 -19.11 4.20
C GLU A 128 -21.59 -17.81 4.36
N ALA A 129 -22.03 -16.90 5.23
CA ALA A 129 -21.31 -15.67 5.51
C ALA A 129 -20.01 -15.93 6.26
N GLU A 130 -20.01 -16.88 7.20
CA GLU A 130 -18.79 -17.27 7.94
C GLU A 130 -17.79 -17.99 7.03
N GLU A 131 -18.25 -18.90 6.16
CA GLU A 131 -17.41 -19.59 5.19
C GLU A 131 -16.76 -18.58 4.20
N PHE A 132 -17.57 -17.68 3.67
CA PHE A 132 -17.07 -16.61 2.79
C PHE A 132 -16.03 -15.74 3.48
N TYR A 133 -16.30 -15.33 4.73
CA TYR A 133 -15.36 -14.53 5.52
C TYR A 133 -14.05 -15.26 5.75
N ALA A 134 -14.11 -16.54 6.12
CA ALA A 134 -12.92 -17.36 6.37
C ALA A 134 -12.07 -17.50 5.11
N ALA A 135 -12.69 -17.74 3.94
CA ALA A 135 -12.00 -17.82 2.65
C ALA A 135 -11.35 -16.47 2.27
N ALA A 136 -12.11 -15.38 2.33
CA ALA A 136 -11.61 -14.04 2.04
C ALA A 136 -10.44 -13.66 2.96
N LYS A 137 -10.58 -13.91 4.27
CA LYS A 137 -9.53 -13.69 5.27
C LYS A 137 -8.27 -14.47 4.95
N SER A 138 -8.40 -15.74 4.59
CA SER A 138 -7.25 -16.60 4.24
C SER A 138 -6.45 -16.04 3.09
N LEU A 139 -7.11 -15.63 1.98
CA LEU A 139 -6.49 -15.03 0.81
C LEU A 139 -5.79 -13.70 1.14
N VAL A 140 -6.48 -12.82 1.86
CA VAL A 140 -5.92 -11.52 2.27
C VAL A 140 -4.70 -11.71 3.17
N MET A 141 -4.77 -12.61 4.15
CA MET A 141 -3.65 -12.89 5.05
C MET A 141 -2.44 -13.49 4.34
N GLN A 142 -2.65 -14.34 3.32
CA GLN A 142 -1.59 -14.83 2.45
C GLN A 142 -0.89 -13.67 1.75
N SER A 143 -1.64 -12.76 1.15
CA SER A 143 -1.10 -11.58 0.47
C SER A 143 -0.38 -10.64 1.42
N ILE A 144 -0.92 -10.39 2.62
CA ILE A 144 -0.26 -9.56 3.65
C ILE A 144 1.13 -10.11 3.98
N ARG A 145 1.24 -11.43 4.22
CA ARG A 145 2.54 -12.05 4.48
C ARG A 145 3.52 -11.82 3.33
N ARG A 146 3.06 -12.04 2.09
CA ARG A 146 3.90 -11.88 0.91
C ARG A 146 4.25 -10.42 0.62
N TYR A 147 3.31 -9.50 0.81
CA TYR A 147 3.52 -8.06 0.63
C TYR A 147 4.54 -7.51 1.63
N LYS A 148 4.47 -7.96 2.89
CA LYS A 148 5.50 -7.62 3.89
C LYS A 148 6.89 -8.08 3.46
N GLN A 149 7.03 -9.33 2.99
CA GLN A 149 8.33 -9.85 2.51
C GLN A 149 8.87 -9.06 1.31
N ARG A 150 7.99 -8.64 0.41
CA ARG A 150 8.32 -7.88 -0.80
C ARG A 150 8.33 -6.37 -0.61
N ARG A 151 8.06 -5.90 0.59
CA ARG A 151 8.03 -4.48 0.97
C ARG A 151 7.04 -3.64 0.15
N PHE A 152 5.89 -4.20 -0.19
CA PHE A 152 4.78 -3.42 -0.73
C PHE A 152 4.16 -2.53 0.35
N THR A 153 3.74 -1.34 -0.03
CA THR A 153 3.25 -0.33 0.92
C THR A 153 1.74 -0.26 1.02
N ASN A 154 1.01 -0.80 0.04
CA ASN A 154 -0.44 -0.71 -0.01
C ASN A 154 -1.07 -2.03 -0.41
N LEU A 155 -2.20 -2.37 0.23
CA LEU A 155 -3.10 -3.44 -0.15
C LEU A 155 -4.54 -2.97 0.03
N SER A 156 -5.30 -2.93 -1.05
CA SER A 156 -6.71 -2.58 -1.01
C SER A 156 -7.57 -3.84 -0.97
N VAL A 157 -8.58 -3.84 -0.13
CA VAL A 157 -9.57 -4.93 -0.02
C VAL A 157 -10.96 -4.32 -0.05
N TYR A 158 -11.74 -4.69 -1.04
CA TYR A 158 -13.08 -4.17 -1.25
C TYR A 158 -14.11 -5.27 -1.12
N PHE A 159 -15.21 -4.98 -0.42
CA PHE A 159 -16.38 -5.84 -0.34
C PHE A 159 -17.54 -5.15 -1.06
N GLY A 160 -18.04 -5.78 -2.12
CA GLY A 160 -19.07 -5.22 -2.97
C GLY A 160 -20.43 -5.86 -2.75
N CYS A 161 -21.48 -5.05 -2.62
CA CYS A 161 -22.87 -5.49 -2.59
C CYS A 161 -23.73 -4.59 -3.49
N THR A 162 -25.05 -4.79 -3.48
CA THR A 162 -26.02 -3.96 -4.22
C THR A 162 -26.66 -2.86 -3.37
N GLY A 163 -26.35 -2.87 -2.06
CA GLY A 163 -27.01 -2.09 -1.03
C GLY A 163 -26.77 -0.65 -0.98
#